data_6e21e011b4555cb3ffbd24955fd7c4c0
#
_entry.id   6e21e011b4555cb3ffbd24955fd7c4c0
#
_cell.length_a   1.000
_cell.length_b   1.000
_cell.length_c   1.000
_cell.angle_alpha   90.00
_cell.angle_beta   90.00
_cell.angle_gamma   90.00
#
_symmetry.space_group_name_H-M   'P 1'
#
loop_
_entity.id
_entity.type
_entity.pdbx_description
1 polymer ?
#
loop_
_entity_poly.entity_id
_entity_poly.type
_entity_poly.pdbx_seq_one_letter_code
_entity_poly.pdbx_strand_id
1 'polypeptide(L)'
;MSRQRRLNLLNFCQKERLPIIEDDAYGQLWIDEKPPEAIKAQDRNGTVIYMGTVSKTMAPGLRTGWVVGPESVVYRLGDVKMQTDYGASSVSQWIMTELLSGGDYDIYLDWLRGELKQRRDNALAALERYFGGMARWDVPKGGFYIWLRLNGKVPVDRLFQEALKHGILFNPGNIYDYAENRAIRLSYAYAEPEEVDRALEILASLVDKSSNL
;
A
#
# COMPACT_ATOMS: atom_id res chain seq x y z
N MET A 1 -2.13 10.22 -6.79
CA MET A 1 -2.18 11.72 -6.84
C MET A 1 -1.73 12.15 -8.23
N SER A 2 -2.48 13.06 -8.90
CA SER A 2 -2.12 13.57 -10.23
C SER A 2 -0.86 14.45 -10.19
N ARG A 3 -0.18 14.61 -11.34
CA ARG A 3 1.01 15.49 -11.47
C ARG A 3 0.72 16.91 -11.00
N GLN A 4 -0.41 17.48 -11.41
CA GLN A 4 -0.78 18.84 -11.01
C GLN A 4 -0.98 18.97 -9.51
N ARG A 5 -1.59 17.98 -8.87
CA ARG A 5 -1.81 18.01 -7.42
C ARG A 5 -0.50 17.88 -6.63
N ARG A 6 0.47 17.09 -7.15
CA ARG A 6 1.83 17.00 -6.58
C ARG A 6 2.54 18.35 -6.63
N LEU A 7 2.50 19.05 -7.77
CA LEU A 7 3.09 20.38 -7.93
C LEU A 7 2.43 21.41 -7.03
N ASN A 8 1.11 21.41 -6.94
CA ASN A 8 0.38 22.35 -6.08
C ASN A 8 0.74 22.14 -4.60
N LEU A 9 0.86 20.88 -4.17
CA LEU A 9 1.29 20.55 -2.80
C LEU A 9 2.72 21.02 -2.54
N LEU A 10 3.65 20.75 -3.45
CA LEU A 10 5.03 21.20 -3.32
C LEU A 10 5.12 22.74 -3.20
N ASN A 11 4.45 23.47 -4.09
CA ASN A 11 4.44 24.93 -4.09
C ASN A 11 3.83 25.51 -2.79
N PHE A 12 2.73 24.90 -2.33
CA PHE A 12 2.10 25.30 -1.06
C PHE A 12 3.07 25.09 0.11
N CYS A 13 3.67 23.91 0.23
CA CYS A 13 4.60 23.59 1.32
C CYS A 13 5.87 24.45 1.28
N GLN A 14 6.39 24.77 0.09
CA GLN A 14 7.52 25.68 -0.05
C GLN A 14 7.17 27.10 0.42
N LYS A 15 5.99 27.60 0.04
CA LYS A 15 5.51 28.91 0.47
C LYS A 15 5.33 29.00 1.99
N GLU A 16 4.71 28.00 2.57
CA GLU A 16 4.42 27.94 4.01
C GLU A 16 5.61 27.39 4.85
N ARG A 17 6.74 27.07 4.21
CA ARG A 17 7.94 26.50 4.86
C ARG A 17 7.68 25.21 5.62
N LEU A 18 6.79 24.37 5.08
CA LEU A 18 6.44 23.07 5.64
C LEU A 18 7.26 21.96 4.98
N PRO A 19 7.95 21.10 5.72
CA PRO A 19 8.59 19.94 5.13
C PRO A 19 7.57 18.91 4.67
N ILE A 20 7.89 18.19 3.59
CA ILE A 20 7.11 17.06 3.08
C ILE A 20 7.91 15.78 3.35
N ILE A 21 7.29 14.79 3.99
CA ILE A 21 7.79 13.43 4.02
C ILE A 21 7.00 12.66 2.96
N GLU A 22 7.69 12.24 1.90
CA GLU A 22 7.12 11.43 0.83
C GLU A 22 7.48 9.97 1.06
N ASP A 23 6.51 9.18 1.57
CA ASP A 23 6.63 7.73 1.73
C ASP A 23 6.21 7.03 0.44
N ASP A 24 7.16 6.45 -0.27
CA ASP A 24 6.95 5.81 -1.57
C ASP A 24 7.19 4.29 -1.52
N ALA A 25 6.82 3.66 -0.41
CA ALA A 25 6.98 2.22 -0.22
C ALA A 25 6.22 1.37 -1.27
N TYR A 26 5.21 1.92 -1.93
CA TYR A 26 4.37 1.26 -2.94
C TYR A 26 4.54 1.82 -4.36
N GLY A 27 5.38 2.82 -4.59
CA GLY A 27 5.48 3.52 -5.86
C GLY A 27 5.83 2.65 -7.06
N GLN A 28 6.56 1.56 -6.84
CA GLN A 28 6.90 0.60 -7.89
C GLN A 28 5.83 -0.46 -8.16
N LEU A 29 4.81 -0.58 -7.31
CA LEU A 29 3.73 -1.58 -7.42
C LEU A 29 2.50 -1.00 -8.12
N TRP A 30 2.71 -0.30 -9.22
CA TRP A 30 1.63 0.23 -10.04
C TRP A 30 1.06 -0.86 -10.97
N ILE A 31 -0.23 -0.70 -11.29
CA ILE A 31 -0.97 -1.57 -12.22
C ILE A 31 -1.62 -0.67 -13.27
N ASP A 32 -1.65 -1.14 -14.52
CA ASP A 32 -2.20 -0.50 -15.72
C ASP A 32 -1.36 0.69 -16.24
N GLU A 33 -1.00 1.67 -15.41
CA GLU A 33 -0.21 2.83 -15.83
C GLU A 33 0.81 3.26 -14.77
N LYS A 34 1.97 3.68 -15.22
CA LYS A 34 3.02 4.22 -14.34
C LYS A 34 2.54 5.53 -13.70
N PRO A 35 2.69 5.68 -12.36
CA PRO A 35 2.33 6.93 -11.68
C PRO A 35 3.24 8.09 -12.11
N PRO A 36 2.79 9.36 -11.90
CA PRO A 36 3.66 10.50 -12.05
C PRO A 36 4.90 10.39 -11.16
N GLU A 37 6.00 11.04 -11.58
CA GLU A 37 7.23 11.11 -10.79
C GLU A 37 6.98 11.55 -9.35
N ALA A 38 7.85 11.11 -8.44
CA ALA A 38 7.83 11.54 -7.05
C ALA A 38 7.85 13.08 -6.90
N ILE A 39 7.26 13.60 -5.86
CA ILE A 39 7.32 15.04 -5.54
C ILE A 39 8.77 15.47 -5.40
N LYS A 40 9.60 14.62 -4.80
CA LYS A 40 11.04 14.82 -4.65
C LYS A 40 11.75 15.13 -5.97
N ALA A 41 11.34 14.53 -7.08
CA ALA A 41 11.94 14.78 -8.40
C ALA A 41 11.81 16.23 -8.87
N GLN A 42 10.81 16.95 -8.38
CA GLN A 42 10.56 18.39 -8.68
C GLN A 42 11.09 19.33 -7.60
N ASP A 43 11.53 18.79 -6.44
CA ASP A 43 12.03 19.61 -5.33
C ASP A 43 13.46 20.08 -5.59
N ARG A 44 13.66 21.41 -5.65
CA ARG A 44 14.97 22.07 -5.79
C ARG A 44 15.42 22.79 -4.52
N ASN A 45 14.54 22.89 -3.53
CA ASN A 45 14.74 23.72 -2.35
C ASN A 45 14.98 22.91 -1.07
N GLY A 46 15.01 21.57 -1.16
CA GLY A 46 15.19 20.71 0.01
C GLY A 46 13.95 20.62 0.90
N THR A 47 12.76 20.83 0.33
CA THR A 47 11.48 20.76 1.05
C THR A 47 11.05 19.31 1.29
N VAL A 48 11.42 18.38 0.39
CA VAL A 48 10.95 17.01 0.39
C VAL A 48 12.03 16.05 0.92
N ILE A 49 11.63 15.23 1.88
CA ILE A 49 12.36 14.05 2.34
C ILE A 49 11.64 12.84 1.75
N TYR A 50 12.28 12.19 0.78
CA TYR A 50 11.74 11.00 0.12
C TYR A 50 12.23 9.74 0.82
N MET A 51 11.33 8.79 1.04
CA MET A 51 11.65 7.48 1.61
C MET A 51 11.21 6.37 0.66
N GLY A 52 12.11 5.45 0.38
CA GLY A 52 11.86 4.26 -0.41
C GLY A 52 12.30 2.99 0.32
N THR A 53 11.75 1.86 -0.10
CA THR A 53 12.09 0.55 0.47
C THR A 53 11.83 -0.56 -0.53
N VAL A 54 12.51 -1.68 -0.36
CA VAL A 54 12.24 -2.93 -1.10
C VAL A 54 11.35 -3.90 -0.34
N SER A 55 10.90 -3.54 0.85
CA SER A 55 10.07 -4.42 1.69
C SER A 55 8.75 -4.83 1.04
N LYS A 56 8.24 -4.04 0.10
CA LYS A 56 6.97 -4.31 -0.60
C LYS A 56 7.16 -4.85 -2.01
N THR A 57 8.32 -4.58 -2.59
CA THR A 57 8.62 -4.99 -3.97
C THR A 57 9.42 -6.28 -4.04
N MET A 58 10.15 -6.66 -2.98
CA MET A 58 10.96 -7.88 -2.96
C MET A 58 10.64 -8.73 -1.72
N ALA A 59 11.30 -8.39 -0.59
CA ALA A 59 11.16 -9.17 0.62
C ALA A 59 11.22 -8.28 1.86
N PRO A 60 10.19 -8.31 2.72
CA PRO A 60 10.17 -7.53 3.95
C PRO A 60 11.32 -7.90 4.91
N GLY A 61 11.81 -9.15 4.84
CA GLY A 61 12.93 -9.65 5.66
C GLY A 61 14.28 -9.01 5.34
N LEU A 62 14.48 -8.40 4.18
CA LEU A 62 15.73 -7.70 3.84
C LEU A 62 15.97 -6.45 4.69
N ARG A 63 14.93 -5.86 5.25
CA ARG A 63 15.00 -4.67 6.11
C ARG A 63 15.79 -3.51 5.49
N THR A 64 15.72 -3.34 4.16
CA THR A 64 16.46 -2.31 3.42
C THR A 64 15.52 -1.23 2.89
N GLY A 65 15.93 0.01 3.06
CA GLY A 65 15.29 1.20 2.53
C GLY A 65 16.31 2.34 2.42
N TRP A 66 15.88 3.43 1.87
CA TRP A 66 16.72 4.63 1.66
C TRP A 66 15.94 5.90 1.92
N VAL A 67 16.69 6.95 2.22
CA VAL A 67 16.18 8.31 2.39
C VAL A 67 16.93 9.23 1.42
N VAL A 68 16.22 10.11 0.73
CA VAL A 68 16.77 11.14 -0.13
C VAL A 68 16.24 12.49 0.36
N GLY A 69 17.13 13.35 0.82
CA GLY A 69 16.75 14.64 1.41
C GLY A 69 17.89 15.63 1.40
N PRO A 70 17.72 16.80 2.06
CA PRO A 70 18.81 17.75 2.30
C PRO A 70 19.97 17.09 3.04
N GLU A 71 21.20 17.45 2.69
CA GLU A 71 22.42 16.87 3.27
C GLU A 71 22.42 16.93 4.81
N SER A 72 22.04 18.07 5.38
CA SER A 72 21.98 18.25 6.84
C SER A 72 21.01 17.30 7.53
N VAL A 73 19.88 16.99 6.88
CA VAL A 73 18.88 16.04 7.39
C VAL A 73 19.42 14.60 7.30
N VAL A 74 19.98 14.24 6.15
CA VAL A 74 20.54 12.89 5.92
C VAL A 74 21.71 12.63 6.87
N TYR A 75 22.59 13.61 7.05
CA TYR A 75 23.71 13.52 8.00
C TYR A 75 23.19 13.26 9.42
N ARG A 76 22.21 14.07 9.87
CA ARG A 76 21.63 13.90 11.22
C ARG A 76 20.92 12.55 11.42
N LEU A 77 20.24 12.07 10.39
CA LEU A 77 19.64 10.73 10.42
C LEU A 77 20.70 9.64 10.53
N GLY A 78 21.85 9.80 9.87
CA GLY A 78 23.00 8.92 10.01
C GLY A 78 23.52 8.83 11.45
N ASP A 79 23.68 10.00 12.12
CA ASP A 79 24.08 10.05 13.52
C ASP A 79 23.08 9.31 14.44
N VAL A 80 21.78 9.56 14.25
CA VAL A 80 20.72 8.92 15.04
C VAL A 80 20.73 7.42 14.80
N LYS A 81 20.90 7.00 13.55
CA LYS A 81 20.96 5.57 13.18
C LYS A 81 22.15 4.87 13.85
N MET A 82 23.31 5.49 13.84
CA MET A 82 24.51 4.96 14.53
C MET A 82 24.28 4.74 16.03
N GLN A 83 23.47 5.60 16.66
CA GLN A 83 23.12 5.47 18.08
C GLN A 83 22.01 4.46 18.35
N THR A 84 21.20 4.13 17.34
CA THR A 84 20.02 3.28 17.50
C THR A 84 20.32 1.79 17.19
N ASP A 85 20.96 1.51 16.07
CA ASP A 85 21.15 0.15 15.56
C ASP A 85 22.51 -0.14 14.92
N TYR A 86 23.45 0.79 14.99
CA TYR A 86 24.81 0.72 14.41
C TYR A 86 24.88 0.49 12.89
N GLY A 87 23.75 0.44 12.20
CA GLY A 87 23.71 0.32 10.75
C GLY A 87 22.76 -0.77 10.24
N ALA A 88 22.61 -0.82 8.92
CA ALA A 88 21.82 -1.85 8.24
C ALA A 88 22.70 -3.06 7.90
N SER A 89 22.07 -4.23 7.75
CA SER A 89 22.73 -5.48 7.35
C SER A 89 23.52 -5.30 6.04
N SER A 90 24.84 -5.52 6.10
CA SER A 90 25.71 -5.47 4.90
C SER A 90 25.32 -6.53 3.88
N VAL A 91 24.88 -7.72 4.33
CA VAL A 91 24.42 -8.80 3.46
C VAL A 91 23.17 -8.37 2.68
N SER A 92 22.19 -7.76 3.36
CA SER A 92 20.98 -7.25 2.70
C SER A 92 21.30 -6.17 1.69
N GLN A 93 22.24 -5.26 2.02
CA GLN A 93 22.67 -4.20 1.10
C GLN A 93 23.42 -4.78 -0.12
N TRP A 94 24.26 -5.79 0.08
CA TRP A 94 24.94 -6.47 -1.02
C TRP A 94 23.95 -7.18 -1.95
N ILE A 95 22.99 -7.94 -1.41
CA ILE A 95 21.92 -8.56 -2.22
C ILE A 95 21.20 -7.50 -3.05
N MET A 96 20.88 -6.36 -2.45
CA MET A 96 20.23 -5.26 -3.15
C MET A 96 21.08 -4.67 -4.27
N THR A 97 22.38 -4.51 -4.03
CA THR A 97 23.32 -4.00 -5.01
C THR A 97 23.39 -4.90 -6.24
N GLU A 98 23.52 -6.20 -6.05
CA GLU A 98 23.55 -7.18 -7.13
C GLU A 98 22.26 -7.13 -7.98
N LEU A 99 21.10 -7.15 -7.33
CA LEU A 99 19.82 -7.13 -8.01
C LEU A 99 19.56 -5.84 -8.79
N LEU A 100 19.91 -4.70 -8.23
CA LEU A 100 19.73 -3.40 -8.88
C LEU A 100 20.73 -3.18 -10.03
N SER A 101 21.96 -3.69 -9.89
CA SER A 101 23.02 -3.50 -10.89
C SER A 101 22.86 -4.41 -12.12
N GLY A 102 22.26 -5.60 -11.93
CA GLY A 102 22.11 -6.61 -12.97
C GLY A 102 20.91 -6.41 -13.90
N GLY A 103 19.97 -5.54 -13.53
CA GLY A 103 18.69 -5.37 -14.25
C GLY A 103 17.63 -6.43 -13.90
N ASP A 104 17.97 -7.43 -13.11
CA ASP A 104 17.06 -8.50 -12.68
C ASP A 104 15.88 -7.95 -11.86
N TYR A 105 16.09 -6.85 -11.15
CA TYR A 105 15.05 -6.18 -10.39
C TYR A 105 13.91 -5.65 -11.26
N ASP A 106 14.23 -5.06 -12.41
CA ASP A 106 13.21 -4.54 -13.33
C ASP A 106 12.40 -5.66 -13.96
N ILE A 107 13.06 -6.75 -14.37
CA ILE A 107 12.42 -7.95 -14.91
C ILE A 107 11.47 -8.55 -13.87
N TYR A 108 11.93 -8.67 -12.64
CA TYR A 108 11.11 -9.15 -11.53
C TYR A 108 9.91 -8.25 -11.25
N LEU A 109 10.08 -6.92 -11.27
CA LEU A 109 8.99 -5.97 -11.07
C LEU A 109 7.91 -6.08 -12.15
N ASP A 110 8.30 -6.28 -13.40
CA ASP A 110 7.34 -6.43 -14.49
C ASP A 110 6.51 -7.71 -14.33
N TRP A 111 7.16 -8.81 -13.95
CA TRP A 111 6.47 -10.04 -13.59
C TRP A 111 5.51 -9.83 -12.40
N LEU A 112 5.99 -9.22 -11.31
CA LEU A 112 5.19 -8.97 -10.11
C LEU A 112 3.95 -8.10 -10.40
N ARG A 113 4.10 -7.08 -11.24
CA ARG A 113 2.97 -6.23 -11.67
C ARG A 113 1.93 -7.02 -12.44
N GLY A 114 2.36 -7.95 -13.30
CA GLY A 114 1.47 -8.88 -14.01
C GLY A 114 0.67 -9.76 -13.06
N GLU A 115 1.34 -10.37 -12.09
CA GLU A 115 0.71 -11.19 -11.05
C GLU A 115 -0.29 -10.38 -10.20
N LEU A 116 0.12 -9.21 -9.74
CA LEU A 116 -0.75 -8.33 -8.95
C LEU A 116 -1.97 -7.86 -9.75
N LYS A 117 -1.80 -7.60 -11.04
CA LYS A 117 -2.92 -7.26 -11.93
C LYS A 117 -3.93 -8.39 -12.00
N GLN A 118 -3.49 -9.61 -12.24
CA GLN A 118 -4.37 -10.78 -12.33
C GLN A 118 -5.11 -11.02 -11.01
N ARG A 119 -4.39 -10.98 -9.87
CA ARG A 119 -4.98 -11.15 -8.53
C ARG A 119 -5.99 -10.05 -8.21
N ARG A 120 -5.69 -8.79 -8.53
CA ARG A 120 -6.63 -7.67 -8.39
C ARG A 120 -7.89 -7.89 -9.22
N ASP A 121 -7.74 -8.22 -10.49
CA ASP A 121 -8.86 -8.34 -11.42
C ASP A 121 -9.78 -9.51 -11.01
N ASN A 122 -9.22 -10.62 -10.53
CA ASN A 122 -9.98 -11.74 -9.95
C ASN A 122 -10.76 -11.30 -8.69
N ALA A 123 -10.11 -10.59 -7.77
CA ALA A 123 -10.77 -10.09 -6.57
C ALA A 123 -11.90 -9.10 -6.89
N LEU A 124 -11.69 -8.21 -7.88
CA LEU A 124 -12.73 -7.28 -8.33
C LEU A 124 -13.92 -8.01 -8.97
N ALA A 125 -13.68 -9.05 -9.77
CA ALA A 125 -14.73 -9.87 -10.35
C ALA A 125 -15.56 -10.61 -9.27
N ALA A 126 -14.90 -11.11 -8.22
CA ALA A 126 -15.57 -11.72 -7.09
C ALA A 126 -16.38 -10.68 -6.27
N LEU A 127 -15.83 -9.49 -6.05
CA LEU A 127 -16.57 -8.41 -5.40
C LEU A 127 -17.82 -8.01 -6.19
N GLU A 128 -17.73 -7.88 -7.50
CA GLU A 128 -18.90 -7.57 -8.34
C GLU A 128 -19.97 -8.68 -8.24
N ARG A 129 -19.53 -9.94 -8.20
CA ARG A 129 -20.42 -11.09 -8.10
C ARG A 129 -21.16 -11.17 -6.77
N TYR A 130 -20.45 -10.97 -5.67
CA TYR A 130 -21.00 -11.24 -4.33
C TYR A 130 -21.43 -9.98 -3.57
N PHE A 131 -20.84 -8.81 -3.86
CA PHE A 131 -21.12 -7.56 -3.15
C PHE A 131 -21.88 -6.53 -3.98
N GLY A 132 -22.36 -6.90 -5.17
CA GLY A 132 -23.15 -6.00 -6.02
C GLY A 132 -24.34 -5.41 -5.25
N GLY A 133 -24.37 -4.07 -5.12
CA GLY A 133 -25.38 -3.36 -4.34
C GLY A 133 -25.14 -3.30 -2.82
N MET A 134 -24.31 -4.15 -2.22
CA MET A 134 -24.02 -4.16 -0.78
C MET A 134 -22.84 -3.28 -0.38
N ALA A 135 -21.94 -2.98 -1.31
CA ALA A 135 -20.74 -2.21 -1.04
C ALA A 135 -20.31 -1.37 -2.24
N ARG A 136 -19.33 -0.49 -1.99
CA ARG A 136 -18.68 0.35 -3.03
C ARG A 136 -17.17 0.26 -2.84
N TRP A 137 -16.44 0.30 -3.96
CA TRP A 137 -14.98 0.32 -3.99
C TRP A 137 -14.48 1.06 -5.22
N ASP A 138 -13.25 1.58 -5.11
CA ASP A 138 -12.52 2.08 -6.26
C ASP A 138 -11.58 0.98 -6.79
N VAL A 139 -11.34 0.94 -8.08
CA VAL A 139 -10.36 0.04 -8.68
C VAL A 139 -8.95 0.52 -8.29
N PRO A 140 -8.18 -0.28 -7.55
CA PRO A 140 -6.82 0.12 -7.17
C PRO A 140 -5.92 0.21 -8.39
N LYS A 141 -5.17 1.32 -8.51
CA LYS A 141 -4.16 1.51 -9.55
C LYS A 141 -2.79 0.96 -9.17
N GLY A 142 -2.70 0.27 -8.04
CA GLY A 142 -1.47 -0.34 -7.53
C GLY A 142 -1.56 -0.74 -6.07
N GLY A 143 -0.47 -1.28 -5.54
CA GLY A 143 -0.40 -1.79 -4.16
C GLY A 143 -1.02 -3.17 -4.01
N PHE A 144 -1.54 -3.47 -2.82
CA PHE A 144 -2.00 -4.81 -2.43
C PHE A 144 -3.45 -4.87 -1.97
N TYR A 145 -4.17 -3.73 -1.94
CA TYR A 145 -5.40 -3.61 -1.18
C TYR A 145 -6.53 -2.99 -1.97
N ILE A 146 -7.74 -3.48 -1.71
CA ILE A 146 -9.00 -2.86 -2.09
C ILE A 146 -9.62 -2.26 -0.82
N TRP A 147 -10.07 -1.01 -0.91
CA TRP A 147 -10.83 -0.35 0.13
C TRP A 147 -12.32 -0.48 -0.17
N LEU A 148 -13.00 -1.34 0.60
CA LEU A 148 -14.41 -1.67 0.42
C LEU A 148 -15.25 -0.95 1.47
N ARG A 149 -16.26 -0.15 1.05
CA ARG A 149 -17.22 0.52 1.92
C ARG A 149 -18.58 -0.15 1.83
N LEU A 150 -19.06 -0.68 2.94
CA LEU A 150 -20.37 -1.30 3.06
C LEU A 150 -21.48 -0.22 3.02
N ASN A 151 -22.58 -0.48 2.29
CA ASN A 151 -23.68 0.47 2.14
C ASN A 151 -24.61 0.54 3.36
N GLY A 152 -24.73 -0.56 4.13
CA GLY A 152 -25.59 -0.65 5.31
C GLY A 152 -24.91 -0.25 6.62
N LYS A 153 -25.68 -0.29 7.70
CA LYS A 153 -25.17 -0.15 9.09
C LYS A 153 -24.66 -1.51 9.59
N VAL A 154 -23.58 -2.00 9.00
CA VAL A 154 -22.93 -3.26 9.42
C VAL A 154 -21.86 -2.93 10.46
N PRO A 155 -21.95 -3.48 11.69
CA PRO A 155 -20.90 -3.30 12.69
C PRO A 155 -19.64 -4.04 12.27
N VAL A 156 -18.66 -3.34 11.68
CA VAL A 156 -17.48 -3.97 11.06
C VAL A 156 -16.65 -4.77 12.06
N ASP A 157 -16.57 -4.32 13.31
CA ASP A 157 -15.86 -5.05 14.37
C ASP A 157 -16.54 -6.40 14.67
N ARG A 158 -17.88 -6.46 14.68
CA ARG A 158 -18.62 -7.71 14.85
C ARG A 158 -18.48 -8.59 13.62
N LEU A 159 -18.57 -8.01 12.43
CA LEU A 159 -18.31 -8.72 11.17
C LEU A 159 -16.92 -9.35 11.16
N PHE A 160 -15.92 -8.63 11.65
CA PHE A 160 -14.56 -9.14 11.76
C PHE A 160 -14.48 -10.38 12.68
N GLN A 161 -15.12 -10.33 13.83
CA GLN A 161 -15.15 -11.49 14.75
C GLN A 161 -15.86 -12.72 14.16
N GLU A 162 -16.95 -12.50 13.41
CA GLU A 162 -17.63 -13.59 12.72
C GLU A 162 -16.79 -14.15 11.55
N ALA A 163 -16.14 -13.28 10.76
CA ALA A 163 -15.25 -13.67 9.67
C ALA A 163 -14.07 -14.52 10.14
N LEU A 164 -13.49 -14.20 11.31
CA LEU A 164 -12.40 -14.98 11.91
C LEU A 164 -12.82 -16.45 12.19
N LYS A 165 -14.06 -16.71 12.54
CA LYS A 165 -14.56 -18.08 12.76
C LYS A 165 -14.56 -18.92 11.47
N HIS A 166 -14.53 -18.25 10.32
CA HIS A 166 -14.44 -18.87 9.00
C HIS A 166 -13.02 -18.80 8.40
N GLY A 167 -12.02 -18.41 9.20
CA GLY A 167 -10.63 -18.27 8.74
C GLY A 167 -10.37 -17.04 7.86
N ILE A 168 -11.28 -16.07 7.84
CA ILE A 168 -11.17 -14.87 7.02
C ILE A 168 -10.65 -13.72 7.87
N LEU A 169 -9.50 -13.17 7.46
CA LEU A 169 -8.85 -12.03 8.07
C LEU A 169 -8.87 -10.82 7.13
N PHE A 170 -9.48 -9.74 7.55
CA PHE A 170 -9.43 -8.44 6.89
C PHE A 170 -9.08 -7.34 7.91
N ASN A 171 -8.78 -6.13 7.46
CA ASN A 171 -8.56 -5.01 8.37
C ASN A 171 -9.82 -4.12 8.43
N PRO A 172 -10.44 -3.95 9.61
CA PRO A 172 -11.49 -2.96 9.81
C PRO A 172 -11.01 -1.54 9.50
N GLY A 173 -11.87 -0.72 8.89
CA GLY A 173 -11.52 0.63 8.45
C GLY A 173 -11.21 1.60 9.59
N ASN A 174 -11.82 1.41 10.75
CA ASN A 174 -11.60 2.22 11.95
C ASN A 174 -10.17 2.16 12.52
N ILE A 175 -9.37 1.17 12.12
CA ILE A 175 -7.92 1.12 12.41
C ILE A 175 -7.17 2.28 11.72
N TYR A 176 -7.68 2.76 10.59
CA TYR A 176 -7.05 3.78 9.76
C TYR A 176 -7.71 5.16 9.91
N ASP A 177 -9.00 5.17 10.17
CA ASP A 177 -9.81 6.37 10.40
C ASP A 177 -10.91 6.04 11.41
N TYR A 178 -10.84 6.62 12.61
CA TYR A 178 -11.82 6.39 13.68
C TYR A 178 -13.26 6.71 13.30
N ALA A 179 -13.47 7.58 12.32
CA ALA A 179 -14.79 7.90 11.78
C ALA A 179 -15.29 6.87 10.76
N GLU A 180 -14.40 6.03 10.22
CA GLU A 180 -14.72 5.07 9.16
C GLU A 180 -15.10 3.70 9.75
N ASN A 181 -16.34 3.58 10.18
CA ASN A 181 -16.88 2.37 10.79
C ASN A 181 -17.62 1.41 9.85
N ARG A 182 -17.56 1.67 8.52
CA ARG A 182 -18.23 0.86 7.48
C ARG A 182 -17.28 0.37 6.40
N ALA A 183 -16.00 0.67 6.54
CA ALA A 183 -15.01 0.22 5.56
C ALA A 183 -14.23 -0.99 6.08
N ILE A 184 -13.77 -1.77 5.12
CA ILE A 184 -12.81 -2.86 5.33
C ILE A 184 -11.71 -2.76 4.29
N ARG A 185 -10.49 -3.07 4.67
CA ARG A 185 -9.35 -3.19 3.76
C ARG A 185 -9.08 -4.66 3.47
N LEU A 186 -9.25 -5.04 2.22
CA LEU A 186 -9.02 -6.39 1.73
C LEU A 186 -7.66 -6.47 1.03
N SER A 187 -6.88 -7.52 1.30
CA SER A 187 -5.69 -7.84 0.53
C SER A 187 -6.04 -8.79 -0.60
N TYR A 188 -5.58 -8.48 -1.82
CA TYR A 188 -5.65 -9.39 -2.97
C TYR A 188 -4.30 -10.03 -3.30
N ALA A 189 -3.25 -9.68 -2.56
CA ALA A 189 -1.88 -10.07 -2.90
C ALA A 189 -1.37 -11.30 -2.13
N TYR A 190 -2.07 -11.75 -1.10
CA TYR A 190 -1.57 -12.81 -0.20
C TYR A 190 -2.15 -14.18 -0.52
N ALA A 191 -3.48 -14.33 -0.46
CA ALA A 191 -4.15 -15.61 -0.69
C ALA A 191 -4.28 -15.93 -2.19
N GLU A 192 -4.44 -17.20 -2.52
CA GLU A 192 -4.66 -17.60 -3.91
C GLU A 192 -6.04 -17.12 -4.41
N PRO A 193 -6.22 -16.89 -5.73
CA PRO A 193 -7.45 -16.33 -6.28
C PRO A 193 -8.71 -17.09 -5.89
N GLU A 194 -8.65 -18.42 -5.84
CA GLU A 194 -9.76 -19.30 -5.47
C GLU A 194 -10.12 -19.19 -3.98
N GLU A 195 -9.12 -18.96 -3.13
CA GLU A 195 -9.33 -18.71 -1.70
C GLU A 195 -9.98 -17.34 -1.49
N VAL A 196 -9.54 -16.31 -2.24
CA VAL A 196 -10.13 -14.97 -2.20
C VAL A 196 -11.60 -15.02 -2.67
N ASP A 197 -11.91 -15.72 -3.75
CA ASP A 197 -13.27 -15.87 -4.27
C ASP A 197 -14.19 -16.50 -3.20
N ARG A 198 -13.78 -17.61 -2.62
CA ARG A 198 -14.53 -18.31 -1.56
C ARG A 198 -14.68 -17.45 -0.30
N ALA A 199 -13.63 -16.75 0.10
CA ALA A 199 -13.67 -15.88 1.27
C ALA A 199 -14.65 -14.71 1.07
N LEU A 200 -14.69 -14.12 -0.12
CA LEU A 200 -15.62 -13.04 -0.47
C LEU A 200 -17.07 -13.52 -0.53
N GLU A 201 -17.35 -14.73 -1.00
CA GLU A 201 -18.68 -15.35 -0.95
C GLU A 201 -19.17 -15.47 0.50
N ILE A 202 -18.36 -16.04 1.38
CA ILE A 202 -18.68 -16.20 2.80
C ILE A 202 -18.88 -14.83 3.46
N LEU A 203 -17.98 -13.90 3.21
CA LEU A 203 -18.02 -12.55 3.79
C LEU A 203 -19.29 -11.80 3.36
N ALA A 204 -19.71 -11.91 2.11
CA ALA A 204 -20.96 -11.32 1.61
C ALA A 204 -22.19 -11.89 2.34
N SER A 205 -22.22 -13.21 2.56
CA SER A 205 -23.27 -13.86 3.35
C SER A 205 -23.33 -13.37 4.80
N LEU A 206 -22.18 -13.10 5.42
CA LEU A 206 -22.12 -12.52 6.78
C LEU A 206 -22.61 -11.06 6.81
N VAL A 207 -22.30 -10.28 5.79
CA VAL A 207 -22.77 -8.90 5.64
C VAL A 207 -24.29 -8.87 5.49
N ASP A 208 -24.86 -9.70 4.64
CA ASP A 208 -26.31 -9.77 4.41
C ASP A 208 -27.06 -10.13 5.71
N LYS A 209 -26.59 -11.14 6.44
CA LYS A 209 -27.14 -11.51 7.76
C LYS A 209 -27.05 -10.38 8.78
N SER A 210 -25.98 -9.60 8.76
CA SER A 210 -25.75 -8.49 9.70
C SER A 210 -26.56 -7.24 9.36
N SER A 211 -26.99 -7.09 8.11
CA SER A 211 -27.81 -5.96 7.65
C SER A 211 -29.30 -6.15 7.98
N ASN A 212 -29.72 -7.38 8.29
CA ASN A 212 -31.09 -7.74 8.60
C ASN A 212 -31.37 -7.82 10.12
N LEU A 213 -30.41 -7.44 10.96
CA LEU A 213 -30.50 -7.31 12.40
C LEU A 213 -30.54 -5.81 12.83
#